data_a22d01342613a423e47f195efaa5ba86
#
_entry.id   a22d01342613a423e47f195efaa5ba86
#
_cell.length_a   1.000
_cell.length_b   1.000
_cell.length_c   1.000
_cell.angle_alpha   90.00
_cell.angle_beta   90.00
_cell.angle_gamma   90.00
#
_symmetry.space_group_name_H-M   'P 1'
#
loop_
_entity.id
_entity.type
_entity.pdbx_description
1 polymer ?
#
loop_
_entity_poly.entity_id
_entity_poly.type
_entity_poly.pdbx_seq_one_letter_code
_entity_poly.pdbx_strand_id
1 'polypeptide(L)'
;QRVNHALNLLKYEAKHPSGPLEKLLLSAISNWEIKNSDAKLEEADLYIKEIFVGGGRILKRLRPAPQGRAHRVRKRSNHVTLVVDSLTSGKVENAEAPAAAPEAKAEKKEKKVKNEKKSKTKKTAKA
;
A
#
# COMPACT_ATOMS: atom_id res chain seq x y z
N GLN A 1 -8.51 -14.80 10.67
CA GLN A 1 -9.82 -15.37 10.28
C GLN A 1 -9.71 -15.85 8.84
N ARG A 2 -10.31 -17.02 8.48
CA ARG A 2 -10.30 -17.53 7.10
C ARG A 2 -11.09 -16.62 6.17
N VAL A 3 -10.58 -16.39 4.97
CA VAL A 3 -11.15 -15.47 3.97
C VAL A 3 -12.57 -15.86 3.58
N ASN A 4 -12.85 -17.14 3.35
CA ASN A 4 -14.18 -17.62 2.97
C ASN A 4 -15.23 -17.34 4.05
N HIS A 5 -14.88 -17.51 5.32
CA HIS A 5 -15.77 -17.19 6.43
C HIS A 5 -16.01 -15.67 6.55
N ALA A 6 -14.98 -14.86 6.33
CA ALA A 6 -15.09 -13.41 6.34
C ALA A 6 -16.00 -12.90 5.21
N LEU A 7 -15.89 -13.46 3.99
CA LEU A 7 -16.77 -13.12 2.86
C LEU A 7 -18.23 -13.42 3.19
N ASN A 8 -18.51 -14.59 3.75
CA ASN A 8 -19.88 -14.95 4.14
C ASN A 8 -20.44 -14.00 5.21
N LEU A 9 -19.65 -13.65 6.23
CA LEU A 9 -20.06 -12.68 7.24
C LEU A 9 -20.37 -11.31 6.62
N LEU A 10 -19.50 -10.81 5.74
CA LEU A 10 -19.69 -9.49 5.11
C LEU A 10 -20.90 -9.46 4.19
N LYS A 11 -21.20 -10.56 3.50
CA LYS A 11 -22.36 -10.67 2.60
C LYS A 11 -23.69 -10.59 3.34
N TYR A 12 -23.79 -11.18 4.53
CA TYR A 12 -25.02 -11.22 5.32
C TYR A 12 -25.13 -10.08 6.34
N GLU A 13 -24.08 -9.30 6.53
CA GLU A 13 -24.11 -8.16 7.46
C GLU A 13 -24.88 -6.97 6.82
N ALA A 14 -25.91 -6.49 7.50
CA ALA A 14 -26.78 -5.41 7.03
C ALA A 14 -26.14 -4.00 7.11
N LYS A 15 -24.94 -3.86 7.69
CA LYS A 15 -24.29 -2.57 7.88
C LYS A 15 -23.71 -2.03 6.57
N HIS A 16 -23.88 -0.73 6.34
CA HIS A 16 -23.41 -0.04 5.12
C HIS A 16 -21.93 -0.29 4.75
N PRO A 17 -20.95 -0.37 5.69
CA PRO A 17 -19.55 -0.61 5.33
C PRO A 17 -19.24 -2.04 4.88
N SER A 18 -20.15 -3.01 5.04
CA SER A 18 -19.92 -4.41 4.64
C SER A 18 -19.68 -4.55 3.13
N GLY A 19 -20.47 -3.88 2.29
CA GLY A 19 -20.31 -3.93 0.83
C GLY A 19 -18.94 -3.42 0.32
N PRO A 20 -18.46 -2.25 0.72
CA PRO A 20 -17.11 -1.81 0.40
C PRO A 20 -16.00 -2.73 0.92
N LEU A 21 -16.15 -3.31 2.12
CA LEU A 21 -15.17 -4.25 2.68
C LEU A 21 -15.15 -5.59 1.94
N GLU A 22 -16.31 -6.09 1.51
CA GLU A 22 -16.41 -7.28 0.65
C GLU A 22 -15.62 -7.09 -0.65
N LYS A 23 -15.82 -5.96 -1.34
CA LYS A 23 -15.09 -5.64 -2.57
C LYS A 23 -13.57 -5.51 -2.34
N LEU A 24 -13.17 -4.92 -1.23
CA LEU A 24 -11.76 -4.82 -0.85
C LEU A 24 -11.14 -6.21 -0.65
N LEU A 25 -11.86 -7.11 0.03
CA LEU A 25 -11.41 -8.48 0.27
C LEU A 25 -11.30 -9.28 -1.04
N LEU A 26 -12.28 -9.17 -1.95
CA LEU A 26 -12.22 -9.77 -3.28
C LEU A 26 -11.01 -9.26 -4.09
N SER A 27 -10.75 -7.97 -4.05
CA SER A 27 -9.56 -7.38 -4.69
C SER A 27 -8.26 -7.91 -4.09
N ALA A 28 -8.20 -8.12 -2.77
CA ALA A 28 -7.03 -8.69 -2.11
C ALA A 28 -6.77 -10.14 -2.53
N ILE A 29 -7.83 -10.95 -2.72
CA ILE A 29 -7.74 -12.32 -3.22
C ILE A 29 -7.18 -12.32 -4.65
N SER A 30 -7.74 -11.50 -5.55
CA SER A 30 -7.26 -11.40 -6.93
C SER A 30 -5.79 -10.93 -7.01
N ASN A 31 -5.39 -10.01 -6.14
CA ASN A 31 -3.98 -9.59 -6.04
C ASN A 31 -3.06 -10.73 -5.57
N TRP A 32 -3.55 -11.58 -4.67
CA TRP A 32 -2.82 -12.75 -4.21
C TRP A 32 -2.66 -13.79 -5.34
N GLU A 33 -3.72 -14.06 -6.11
CA GLU A 33 -3.69 -14.94 -7.28
C GLU A 33 -2.66 -14.50 -8.33
N ILE A 34 -2.65 -13.20 -8.64
CA ILE A 34 -1.68 -12.64 -9.60
C ILE A 34 -0.22 -12.83 -9.12
N LYS A 35 0.01 -12.73 -7.82
CA LYS A 35 1.35 -12.91 -7.24
C LYS A 35 1.79 -14.38 -7.14
N ASN A 36 0.83 -15.28 -7.00
CA ASN A 36 1.06 -16.71 -6.80
C ASN A 36 0.34 -17.53 -7.89
N SER A 37 0.69 -17.28 -9.14
CA SER A 37 0.07 -17.91 -10.32
C SER A 37 0.14 -19.45 -10.30
N ASP A 38 1.13 -20.02 -9.60
CA ASP A 38 1.36 -21.44 -9.50
C ASP A 38 0.54 -22.13 -8.40
N ALA A 39 -0.04 -21.34 -7.48
CA ALA A 39 -0.82 -21.84 -6.36
C ALA A 39 -2.32 -21.80 -6.64
N LYS A 40 -3.00 -22.95 -6.49
CA LYS A 40 -4.46 -22.99 -6.61
C LYS A 40 -5.11 -22.37 -5.37
N LEU A 41 -6.06 -21.48 -5.60
CA LEU A 41 -6.79 -20.78 -4.55
C LEU A 41 -7.47 -21.72 -3.55
N GLU A 42 -7.98 -22.86 -4.04
CA GLU A 42 -8.69 -23.86 -3.23
C GLU A 42 -7.78 -24.59 -2.24
N GLU A 43 -6.50 -24.74 -2.57
CA GLU A 43 -5.51 -25.44 -1.75
C GLU A 43 -4.79 -24.49 -0.77
N ALA A 44 -4.88 -23.19 -0.99
CA ALA A 44 -4.05 -22.20 -0.29
C ALA A 44 -4.56 -21.80 1.10
N ASP A 45 -5.78 -22.18 1.51
CA ASP A 45 -6.39 -21.83 2.81
C ASP A 45 -6.07 -20.39 3.23
N LEU A 46 -6.55 -19.41 2.45
CA LEU A 46 -6.27 -18.00 2.68
C LEU A 46 -6.87 -17.49 4.00
N TYR A 47 -6.09 -16.71 4.72
CA TYR A 47 -6.54 -16.05 5.95
C TYR A 47 -6.17 -14.57 5.98
N ILE A 48 -6.96 -13.81 6.73
CA ILE A 48 -6.69 -12.39 6.98
C ILE A 48 -5.62 -12.32 8.07
N LYS A 49 -4.43 -11.85 7.70
CA LYS A 49 -3.29 -11.69 8.60
C LYS A 49 -3.43 -10.42 9.42
N GLU A 50 -3.66 -9.30 8.74
CA GLU A 50 -3.73 -7.99 9.37
C GLU A 50 -4.80 -7.13 8.73
N ILE A 51 -5.43 -6.29 9.51
CA ILE A 51 -6.37 -5.28 9.05
C ILE A 51 -6.14 -3.98 9.82
N PHE A 52 -5.95 -2.88 9.09
CA PHE A 52 -5.72 -1.56 9.66
C PHE A 52 -6.75 -0.57 9.12
N VAL A 53 -7.21 0.32 10.01
CA VAL A 53 -8.07 1.43 9.66
C VAL A 53 -7.38 2.72 10.04
N GLY A 54 -6.86 3.42 9.06
CA GLY A 54 -6.20 4.72 9.23
C GLY A 54 -7.16 5.90 9.03
N GLY A 55 -6.84 7.04 9.63
CA GLY A 55 -7.58 8.28 9.42
C GLY A 55 -7.25 8.88 8.05
N GLY A 56 -8.29 9.22 7.28
CA GLY A 56 -8.17 9.89 6.00
C GLY A 56 -8.46 11.40 6.09
N ARG A 57 -8.67 12.02 4.94
CA ARG A 57 -8.98 13.44 4.80
C ARG A 57 -10.27 13.80 5.54
N ILE A 58 -10.25 14.92 6.28
CA ILE A 58 -11.40 15.43 7.02
C ILE A 58 -12.00 16.61 6.27
N LEU A 59 -13.29 16.50 5.90
CA LEU A 59 -14.05 17.61 5.34
C LEU A 59 -14.70 18.38 6.50
N LYS A 60 -14.29 19.63 6.67
CA LYS A 60 -14.84 20.53 7.68
C LYS A 60 -16.10 21.21 7.12
N ARG A 61 -17.20 21.17 7.88
CA ARG A 61 -18.46 21.84 7.57
C ARG A 61 -18.92 22.63 8.79
N LEU A 62 -19.74 23.63 8.56
CA LEU A 62 -20.37 24.43 9.62
C LEU A 62 -21.87 24.13 9.60
N ARG A 63 -22.44 23.96 10.79
CA ARG A 63 -23.88 23.85 11.00
C ARG A 63 -24.30 25.06 11.82
N PRO A 64 -25.24 25.89 11.33
CA PRO A 64 -25.75 27.02 12.09
C PRO A 64 -26.43 26.55 13.37
N ALA A 65 -26.26 27.30 14.44
CA ALA A 65 -26.85 27.08 15.73
C ALA A 65 -27.59 28.33 16.20
N PRO A 66 -28.49 28.24 17.20
CA PRO A 66 -29.19 29.40 17.76
C PRO A 66 -28.22 30.49 18.22
N GLN A 67 -28.69 31.73 18.27
CA GLN A 67 -27.95 32.91 18.72
C GLN A 67 -26.70 33.23 17.85
N GLY A 68 -26.74 32.95 16.53
CA GLY A 68 -25.64 33.30 15.61
C GLY A 68 -24.37 32.44 15.81
N ARG A 69 -24.42 31.38 16.60
CA ARG A 69 -23.31 30.45 16.79
C ARG A 69 -23.22 29.46 15.63
N ALA A 70 -22.05 28.88 15.40
CA ALA A 70 -21.85 27.84 14.41
C ALA A 70 -21.14 26.64 15.03
N HIS A 71 -21.71 25.44 14.84
CA HIS A 71 -21.10 24.20 15.25
C HIS A 71 -20.29 23.58 14.11
N ARG A 72 -19.09 23.17 14.44
CA ARG A 72 -18.16 22.56 13.48
C ARG A 72 -18.47 21.06 13.31
N VAL A 73 -18.83 20.66 12.09
CA VAL A 73 -19.05 19.26 11.72
C VAL A 73 -17.82 18.78 10.95
N ARG A 74 -17.27 17.63 11.36
CA ARG A 74 -16.14 17.00 10.69
C ARG A 74 -16.62 15.71 10.03
N LYS A 75 -16.69 15.71 8.69
CA LYS A 75 -16.92 14.49 7.92
C LYS A 75 -15.58 13.80 7.73
N ARG A 76 -15.37 12.72 8.48
CA ARG A 76 -14.12 11.96 8.48
C ARG A 76 -14.17 10.87 7.41
N SER A 77 -13.13 10.75 6.61
CA SER A 77 -12.88 9.58 5.77
C SER A 77 -11.81 8.70 6.42
N ASN A 78 -11.69 7.49 5.94
CA ASN A 78 -10.76 6.48 6.42
C ASN A 78 -10.06 5.79 5.26
N HIS A 79 -8.92 5.21 5.55
CA HIS A 79 -8.20 4.28 4.68
C HIS A 79 -8.21 2.92 5.36
N VAL A 80 -8.59 1.88 4.63
CA VAL A 80 -8.57 0.50 5.11
C VAL A 80 -7.48 -0.25 4.36
N THR A 81 -6.56 -0.83 5.10
CA THR A 81 -5.50 -1.70 4.57
C THR A 81 -5.75 -3.11 5.08
N LEU A 82 -5.74 -4.07 4.18
CA LEU A 82 -6.00 -5.48 4.45
C LEU A 82 -4.86 -6.31 3.88
N VAL A 83 -4.30 -7.18 4.72
CA VAL A 83 -3.22 -8.12 4.35
C VAL A 83 -3.76 -9.54 4.43
N VAL A 84 -3.68 -10.25 3.32
CA VAL A 84 -4.07 -11.66 3.20
C VAL A 84 -2.80 -12.50 3.03
N ASP A 85 -2.77 -13.64 3.69
CA ASP A 85 -1.67 -14.60 3.63
C ASP A 85 -2.24 -16.02 3.54
N SER A 86 -1.44 -17.01 3.10
CA SER A 86 -1.85 -18.41 2.99
C SER A 86 -1.27 -19.26 4.12
N LEU A 87 -2.07 -20.18 4.67
CA LEU A 87 -1.62 -21.09 5.71
C LEU A 87 -0.64 -22.15 5.16
N THR A 88 -0.79 -22.49 3.88
CA THR A 88 -0.01 -23.55 3.22
C THR A 88 1.35 -23.05 2.72
N SER A 89 1.55 -21.74 2.58
CA SER A 89 2.82 -21.14 2.13
C SER A 89 3.86 -20.97 3.24
N GLY A 90 3.85 -21.83 4.25
CA GLY A 90 4.95 -21.95 5.22
C GLY A 90 6.28 -22.35 4.59
N LYS A 91 6.43 -22.31 3.25
CA LYS A 91 7.67 -22.63 2.56
C LYS A 91 7.82 -21.93 1.19
N VAL A 92 7.62 -20.63 1.17
CA VAL A 92 8.38 -19.79 0.24
C VAL A 92 8.96 -18.68 1.09
N GLU A 93 10.20 -18.87 1.42
CA GLU A 93 11.05 -17.91 2.09
C GLU A 93 10.94 -16.56 1.37
N ASN A 94 10.35 -15.61 2.03
CA ASN A 94 10.52 -14.21 1.70
C ASN A 94 11.96 -13.82 2.13
N ALA A 95 12.92 -14.41 1.44
CA ALA A 95 14.29 -13.96 1.41
C ALA A 95 14.45 -13.04 0.20
N GLU A 96 13.78 -11.90 0.24
CA GLU A 96 14.25 -10.72 -0.49
C GLU A 96 13.67 -9.47 0.17
N ALA A 97 14.30 -9.13 1.30
CA ALA A 97 14.36 -7.73 1.70
C ALA A 97 15.06 -6.98 0.56
N PRO A 98 14.53 -5.88 0.05
CA PRO A 98 15.25 -5.04 -0.88
C PRO A 98 16.34 -4.26 -0.14
N ALA A 99 17.44 -4.92 0.17
CA ALA A 99 18.70 -4.27 0.50
C ALA A 99 19.49 -4.07 -0.81
N ALA A 100 19.02 -3.19 -1.68
CA ALA A 100 19.81 -2.73 -2.81
C ALA A 100 19.34 -1.36 -3.29
N ALA A 101 19.70 -0.33 -2.56
CA ALA A 101 19.94 0.97 -3.14
C ALA A 101 20.67 1.86 -2.11
N PRO A 102 21.99 1.87 -2.15
CA PRO A 102 22.67 3.14 -2.29
C PRO A 102 23.83 3.17 -3.31
N GLU A 103 24.13 2.08 -4.03
CA GLU A 103 25.32 2.06 -4.90
C GLU A 103 25.16 2.80 -6.24
N ALA A 104 23.96 2.96 -6.77
CA ALA A 104 23.76 3.67 -8.05
C ALA A 104 23.96 5.20 -7.98
N LYS A 105 24.10 5.80 -6.79
CA LYS A 105 24.36 7.25 -6.63
C LYS A 105 25.85 7.61 -6.54
N ALA A 106 26.69 6.65 -6.21
CA ALA A 106 28.14 6.88 -6.11
C ALA A 106 28.80 6.91 -7.49
N GLU A 107 28.45 5.98 -8.39
CA GLU A 107 29.03 5.94 -9.74
C GLU A 107 28.67 7.14 -10.63
N LYS A 108 27.46 7.72 -10.46
CA LYS A 108 27.08 8.93 -11.21
C LYS A 108 27.82 10.19 -10.77
N LYS A 109 28.27 10.25 -9.51
CA LYS A 109 29.09 11.37 -9.01
C LYS A 109 30.52 11.29 -9.49
N GLU A 110 31.13 10.11 -9.55
CA GLU A 110 32.51 9.95 -10.06
C GLU A 110 32.63 10.22 -11.58
N LYS A 111 31.66 9.79 -12.38
CA LYS A 111 31.64 10.09 -13.83
C LYS A 111 31.46 11.58 -14.13
N LYS A 112 30.74 12.33 -13.26
CA LYS A 112 30.55 13.78 -13.44
C LYS A 112 31.81 14.57 -13.09
N VAL A 113 32.55 14.17 -12.07
CA VAL A 113 33.81 14.80 -11.64
C VAL A 113 34.95 14.52 -12.63
N LYS A 114 34.99 13.31 -13.24
CA LYS A 114 35.99 12.98 -14.27
C LYS A 114 35.77 13.75 -15.58
N ASN A 115 34.53 14.05 -15.95
CA ASN A 115 34.24 14.82 -17.17
C ASN A 115 34.50 16.33 -16.97
N GLU A 116 34.32 16.89 -15.78
CA GLU A 116 34.66 18.29 -15.49
C GLU A 116 36.18 18.52 -15.46
N LYS A 117 36.97 17.57 -14.95
CA LYS A 117 38.43 17.66 -15.00
C LYS A 117 38.99 17.56 -16.40
N LYS A 118 38.38 16.76 -17.31
CA LYS A 118 38.81 16.63 -18.71
C LYS A 118 38.48 17.86 -19.58
N SER A 119 37.43 18.63 -19.21
CA SER A 119 37.07 19.85 -19.94
C SER A 119 37.92 21.06 -19.52
N LYS A 120 38.40 21.10 -18.24
CA LYS A 120 39.31 22.18 -17.77
C LYS A 120 40.73 22.05 -18.32
N THR A 121 41.26 20.82 -18.45
CA THR A 121 42.60 20.60 -19.02
C THR A 121 42.70 20.85 -20.54
N LYS A 122 41.57 20.77 -21.27
CA LYS A 122 41.53 21.11 -22.71
C LYS A 122 41.45 22.61 -22.96
N LYS A 123 41.04 23.43 -22.00
CA LYS A 123 40.95 24.90 -22.15
C LYS A 123 42.28 25.62 -21.82
N THR A 124 43.14 25.00 -21.02
CA THR A 124 44.46 25.56 -20.69
C THR A 124 45.59 25.18 -21.67
N ALA A 125 45.33 24.25 -22.62
CA ALA A 125 46.32 23.86 -23.65
C ALA A 125 46.11 24.58 -24.99
N LYS A 126 45.24 25.60 -25.06
CA LYS A 126 44.90 26.35 -26.28
C LYS A 126 44.89 27.87 -26.06
N ALA A 127 45.69 28.34 -25.10
CA ALA A 127 45.98 29.77 -24.87
C ALA A 127 47.53 29.96 -24.94
#